data_077394dc7bb234196a10ac202a17f6ff
#
_entry.id   077394dc7bb234196a10ac202a17f6ff
#
_cell.length_a   1.000
_cell.length_b   1.000
_cell.length_c   1.000
_cell.angle_alpha   90.00
_cell.angle_beta   90.00
_cell.angle_gamma   90.00
#
_symmetry.space_group_name_H-M   'P 1'
#
loop_
_entity.id
_entity.type
_entity.pdbx_description
1 polymer ?
#
loop_
_entity_poly.entity_id
_entity_poly.type
_entity_poly.pdbx_seq_one_letter_code
_entity_poly.pdbx_strand_id
1 'polypeptide(L)'
;MKNKIKVVSILALLTIGLVSCGKSNEPINSSSSSSIISSSTIYCGNVSTSFSSSEVISSSTSISSSSEDLSSSTGENLLDYITGTPETRREAYMATEDMFMNTFWGVFEKIESYGYSYNLYFMDSSIGYRVKNVYNSDLVNSLEIGKVYEVTGDVDTSVSSNPSTSGKENDVIFRLVENGESKIQSKPINLGNTSVTNSDQFSLAYFDTGVIKTAGDKPTVTVNNVDYILTSSGGTTEESSVLSLLSSLTVGQNVKLKQGVLDKDGKIKVISVTDIEVVE
;
A
#
# COMPACT_ATOMS: atom_id res chain seq x y z
N MET A 1 -14.31 39.34 39.23
CA MET A 1 -12.84 39.23 39.21
C MET A 1 -12.44 38.67 37.86
N LYS A 2 -11.78 39.47 37.00
CA LYS A 2 -11.41 39.08 35.62
C LYS A 2 -9.93 38.68 35.65
N ASN A 3 -9.64 37.40 35.44
CA ASN A 3 -8.27 36.92 35.27
C ASN A 3 -7.84 37.08 33.84
N LYS A 4 -6.86 37.94 33.59
CA LYS A 4 -6.19 38.13 32.31
C LYS A 4 -5.03 37.12 32.23
N ILE A 5 -5.10 36.18 31.29
CA ILE A 5 -3.99 35.29 30.93
C ILE A 5 -3.11 36.05 29.94
N LYS A 6 -1.86 36.23 30.28
CA LYS A 6 -0.83 36.81 29.39
C LYS A 6 -0.24 35.66 28.56
N VAL A 7 -0.40 35.75 27.24
CA VAL A 7 0.29 34.90 26.29
C VAL A 7 1.67 35.51 26.02
N VAL A 8 2.73 34.77 26.33
CA VAL A 8 4.10 35.12 25.97
C VAL A 8 4.45 34.40 24.68
N SER A 9 4.60 35.15 23.58
CA SER A 9 5.11 34.65 22.32
C SER A 9 6.63 34.62 22.34
N ILE A 10 7.21 33.44 22.21
CA ILE A 10 8.65 33.28 21.99
C ILE A 10 8.86 33.14 20.48
N LEU A 11 9.46 34.16 19.88
CA LEU A 11 9.87 34.21 18.50
C LEU A 11 11.30 33.66 18.40
N ALA A 12 11.48 32.44 17.91
CA ALA A 12 12.80 31.89 17.61
C ALA A 12 13.19 32.23 16.19
N LEU A 13 14.17 33.08 15.99
CA LEU A 13 14.79 33.36 14.68
C LEU A 13 15.76 32.23 14.34
N LEU A 14 15.47 31.50 13.28
CA LEU A 14 16.41 30.58 12.66
C LEU A 14 17.07 31.27 11.48
N THR A 15 18.35 31.60 11.60
CA THR A 15 19.19 32.11 10.51
C THR A 15 19.69 30.94 9.67
N ILE A 16 19.23 30.86 8.42
CA ILE A 16 19.73 29.87 7.44
C ILE A 16 20.88 30.52 6.68
N GLY A 17 22.08 29.99 6.88
CA GLY A 17 23.27 30.35 6.10
C GLY A 17 23.23 29.73 4.71
N LEU A 18 23.16 30.57 3.69
CA LEU A 18 23.33 30.19 2.29
C LEU A 18 24.82 30.03 1.96
N VAL A 19 25.28 28.82 1.73
CA VAL A 19 26.57 28.55 1.10
C VAL A 19 26.37 28.49 -0.40
N SER A 20 26.88 29.52 -1.08
CA SER A 20 26.94 29.62 -2.53
C SER A 20 28.21 28.92 -3.03
N CYS A 21 28.07 27.82 -3.79
CA CYS A 21 29.17 27.27 -4.60
C CYS A 21 29.00 27.70 -6.04
N GLY A 22 29.97 28.49 -6.51
CA GLY A 22 30.01 29.07 -7.82
C GLY A 22 30.24 28.04 -8.94
N LYS A 23 29.61 28.32 -10.07
CA LYS A 23 29.87 27.69 -11.37
C LYS A 23 31.15 28.30 -12.00
N SER A 24 32.05 27.43 -12.48
CA SER A 24 33.00 27.81 -13.50
C SER A 24 32.74 26.97 -14.75
N ASN A 25 32.35 27.66 -15.83
CA ASN A 25 32.30 27.11 -17.19
C ASN A 25 33.70 27.24 -17.80
N GLU A 26 34.20 26.16 -18.36
CA GLU A 26 35.07 26.24 -19.55
C GLU A 26 34.91 24.97 -20.40
N PRO A 27 34.95 25.09 -21.75
CA PRO A 27 34.75 23.99 -22.68
C PRO A 27 36.09 23.43 -23.14
N ILE A 28 36.24 22.11 -23.18
CA ILE A 28 37.31 21.46 -23.91
C ILE A 28 36.75 20.41 -24.85
N ASN A 29 37.23 20.53 -26.07
CA ASN A 29 36.90 19.82 -27.27
C ASN A 29 37.63 18.45 -27.37
N SER A 30 37.00 17.53 -28.08
CA SER A 30 37.53 16.47 -28.95
C SER A 30 38.21 15.23 -28.37
N SER A 31 37.65 14.14 -28.78
CA SER A 31 38.19 12.93 -29.44
C SER A 31 38.67 11.74 -28.61
N SER A 32 38.07 10.63 -29.02
CA SER A 32 38.58 9.26 -29.15
C SER A 32 38.65 8.31 -27.92
N SER A 33 37.77 7.31 -28.01
CA SER A 33 38.00 5.87 -27.81
C SER A 33 38.77 5.38 -26.59
N SER A 34 38.10 4.65 -25.71
CA SER A 34 38.34 3.24 -25.42
C SER A 34 37.63 2.79 -24.12
N SER A 35 37.07 1.63 -24.21
CA SER A 35 36.42 0.84 -23.17
C SER A 35 37.30 0.61 -21.93
N ILE A 36 36.76 0.88 -20.74
CA ILE A 36 37.25 0.23 -19.51
C ILE A 36 36.04 -0.20 -18.69
N ILE A 37 35.94 -1.50 -18.54
CA ILE A 37 35.06 -2.17 -17.59
C ILE A 37 35.65 -1.97 -16.20
N SER A 38 34.93 -1.31 -15.30
CA SER A 38 35.30 -1.25 -13.88
C SER A 38 34.39 -2.17 -13.09
N SER A 39 34.90 -3.33 -12.76
CA SER A 39 34.34 -4.23 -11.76
C SER A 39 34.63 -3.69 -10.37
N SER A 40 33.61 -3.36 -9.61
CA SER A 40 33.71 -3.05 -8.19
C SER A 40 33.69 -4.36 -7.39
N THR A 41 34.82 -4.67 -6.78
CA THR A 41 34.97 -5.81 -5.87
C THR A 41 34.49 -5.42 -4.49
N ILE A 42 33.49 -6.17 -3.99
CA ILE A 42 33.05 -6.09 -2.60
C ILE A 42 33.90 -7.04 -1.78
N TYR A 43 34.55 -6.50 -0.75
CA TYR A 43 35.30 -7.28 0.24
C TYR A 43 34.33 -7.95 1.20
N CYS A 44 34.31 -9.29 1.22
CA CYS A 44 33.80 -10.05 2.35
C CYS A 44 34.94 -10.67 3.10
N GLY A 45 34.93 -10.49 4.41
CA GLY A 45 36.01 -10.93 5.32
C GLY A 45 36.17 -12.44 5.40
N ASN A 46 37.42 -12.82 5.58
CA ASN A 46 37.94 -14.18 5.71
C ASN A 46 37.43 -14.91 6.95
N VAL A 47 36.96 -16.13 6.76
CA VAL A 47 37.09 -17.20 7.75
C VAL A 47 37.84 -18.35 7.05
N SER A 48 39.07 -18.59 7.54
CA SER A 48 39.94 -19.67 7.07
C SER A 48 39.52 -20.98 7.71
N THR A 49 39.22 -21.99 6.90
CA THR A 49 39.41 -23.39 7.30
C THR A 49 40.02 -24.15 6.12
N SER A 50 41.21 -24.62 6.36
CA SER A 50 42.02 -25.46 5.46
C SER A 50 41.51 -26.90 5.45
N PHE A 51 41.26 -27.47 4.27
CA PHE A 51 41.39 -28.92 4.04
C PHE A 51 42.03 -29.19 2.69
N SER A 52 43.06 -30.07 2.75
CA SER A 52 43.88 -30.55 1.65
C SER A 52 43.23 -31.74 0.94
N SER A 53 43.71 -31.92 -0.29
CA SER A 53 43.89 -33.17 -1.05
C SER A 53 42.91 -33.43 -2.19
N SER A 54 43.44 -33.16 -3.35
CA SER A 54 43.49 -33.95 -4.60
C SER A 54 42.56 -35.17 -4.76
N GLU A 55 41.73 -35.12 -5.82
CA GLU A 55 41.70 -36.22 -6.83
C GLU A 55 41.05 -35.69 -8.13
N VAL A 56 41.80 -35.89 -9.22
CA VAL A 56 41.37 -35.63 -10.59
C VAL A 56 40.66 -36.89 -11.09
N ILE A 57 39.38 -36.79 -11.39
CA ILE A 57 38.71 -37.80 -12.23
C ILE A 57 37.94 -37.07 -13.34
N SER A 58 38.48 -37.22 -14.56
CA SER A 58 37.81 -36.89 -15.80
C SER A 58 36.72 -37.92 -16.08
N SER A 59 35.47 -37.51 -16.13
CA SER A 59 34.45 -38.28 -16.80
C SER A 59 33.45 -37.33 -17.47
N SER A 60 33.46 -37.36 -18.77
CA SER A 60 32.47 -36.75 -19.65
C SER A 60 31.12 -37.40 -19.41
N THR A 61 30.15 -36.64 -18.91
CA THR A 61 28.76 -37.08 -18.86
C THR A 61 27.90 -36.05 -19.58
N SER A 62 27.21 -36.53 -20.59
CA SER A 62 26.21 -35.87 -21.40
C SER A 62 25.13 -35.24 -20.53
N ILE A 63 24.92 -33.94 -20.69
CA ILE A 63 23.79 -33.24 -20.07
C ILE A 63 22.52 -33.60 -20.85
N SER A 64 21.76 -34.53 -20.33
CA SER A 64 20.37 -34.70 -20.68
C SER A 64 19.59 -33.66 -19.91
N SER A 65 18.94 -32.76 -20.65
CA SER A 65 17.94 -31.82 -20.14
C SER A 65 16.75 -32.61 -19.59
N SER A 66 16.76 -32.90 -18.30
CA SER A 66 15.53 -33.26 -17.59
C SER A 66 14.92 -31.96 -17.10
N SER A 67 13.76 -31.64 -17.66
CA SER A 67 12.80 -30.73 -17.06
C SER A 67 12.44 -31.32 -15.69
N GLU A 68 13.06 -30.85 -14.64
CA GLU A 68 12.60 -31.14 -13.29
C GLU A 68 11.27 -30.40 -13.10
N ASP A 69 10.21 -31.19 -13.08
CA ASP A 69 8.94 -30.82 -12.50
C ASP A 69 9.19 -30.25 -11.09
N LEU A 70 9.00 -28.93 -10.94
CA LEU A 70 8.94 -28.25 -9.65
C LEU A 70 7.58 -28.54 -9.01
N SER A 71 7.29 -29.81 -8.72
CA SER A 71 6.09 -30.25 -8.04
C SER A 71 6.49 -31.19 -6.90
N SER A 72 6.65 -30.60 -5.76
CA SER A 72 6.24 -30.95 -4.39
C SER A 72 7.18 -30.33 -3.37
N SER A 73 7.06 -29.01 -3.15
CA SER A 73 7.27 -28.52 -1.79
C SER A 73 6.10 -29.09 -0.98
N THR A 74 6.38 -29.88 0.04
CA THR A 74 5.43 -30.22 1.11
C THR A 74 4.81 -28.91 1.55
N GLY A 75 3.56 -28.65 1.10
CA GLY A 75 2.91 -27.36 1.28
C GLY A 75 2.75 -27.09 2.78
N GLU A 76 3.57 -26.18 3.29
CA GLU A 76 3.32 -25.59 4.60
C GLU A 76 1.89 -25.06 4.58
N ASN A 77 1.07 -25.51 5.57
CA ASN A 77 -0.28 -25.01 5.67
C ASN A 77 -0.25 -23.58 6.22
N LEU A 78 -0.26 -22.59 5.33
CA LEU A 78 -0.21 -21.16 5.68
C LEU A 78 -1.30 -20.78 6.71
N LEU A 79 -2.40 -21.54 6.78
CA LEU A 79 -3.46 -21.33 7.75
C LEU A 79 -2.98 -21.43 9.20
N ASP A 80 -1.99 -22.27 9.48
CA ASP A 80 -1.47 -22.51 10.83
C ASP A 80 -0.64 -21.33 11.35
N TYR A 81 -0.09 -20.51 10.45
CA TYR A 81 0.66 -19.30 10.80
C TYR A 81 -0.23 -18.10 11.16
N ILE A 82 -1.53 -18.14 10.80
CA ILE A 82 -2.47 -17.08 11.16
C ILE A 82 -2.85 -17.23 12.62
N THR A 83 -2.20 -16.47 13.48
CA THR A 83 -2.40 -16.47 14.94
C THR A 83 -2.86 -15.10 15.44
N GLY A 84 -3.32 -15.05 16.70
CA GLY A 84 -3.75 -13.82 17.35
C GLY A 84 -5.09 -13.28 16.84
N THR A 85 -5.48 -12.11 17.36
CA THR A 85 -6.66 -11.36 16.94
C THR A 85 -6.29 -10.37 15.82
N PRO A 86 -7.27 -9.83 15.08
CA PRO A 86 -7.01 -8.78 14.10
C PRO A 86 -6.22 -7.59 14.68
N GLU A 87 -6.54 -7.17 15.90
CA GLU A 87 -5.91 -6.07 16.60
C GLU A 87 -4.43 -6.37 16.90
N THR A 88 -4.12 -7.57 17.44
CA THR A 88 -2.72 -7.94 17.72
C THR A 88 -1.88 -8.08 16.45
N ARG A 89 -2.46 -8.58 15.35
CA ARG A 89 -1.80 -8.60 14.05
C ARG A 89 -1.55 -7.20 13.52
N ARG A 90 -2.52 -6.31 13.71
CA ARG A 90 -2.39 -4.89 13.33
C ARG A 90 -1.30 -4.20 14.13
N GLU A 91 -1.24 -4.39 15.45
CA GLU A 91 -0.20 -3.83 16.32
C GLU A 91 1.19 -4.27 15.87
N ALA A 92 1.36 -5.56 15.57
CA ALA A 92 2.63 -6.09 15.06
C ALA A 92 3.03 -5.46 13.72
N TYR A 93 2.06 -5.28 12.80
CA TYR A 93 2.30 -4.60 11.52
C TYR A 93 2.65 -3.12 11.71
N MET A 94 1.96 -2.41 12.58
CA MET A 94 2.18 -0.99 12.87
C MET A 94 3.52 -0.72 13.57
N ALA A 95 4.06 -1.69 14.29
CA ALA A 95 5.34 -1.60 14.97
C ALA A 95 6.54 -1.83 14.03
N THR A 96 6.32 -2.16 12.76
CA THR A 96 7.39 -2.35 11.78
C THR A 96 8.08 -1.04 11.47
N GLU A 97 9.40 -1.05 11.51
CA GLU A 97 10.22 0.09 11.09
C GLU A 97 10.11 0.33 9.58
N ASP A 98 10.40 1.55 9.16
CA ASP A 98 10.35 1.93 7.74
C ASP A 98 11.30 1.10 6.90
N MET A 99 10.82 0.62 5.74
CA MET A 99 11.55 -0.23 4.80
C MET A 99 12.02 -1.59 5.35
N PHE A 100 11.40 -2.05 6.46
CA PHE A 100 11.60 -3.43 6.93
C PHE A 100 10.49 -4.34 6.41
N MET A 101 10.89 -5.57 6.08
CA MET A 101 9.98 -6.61 5.60
C MET A 101 9.03 -7.04 6.72
N ASN A 102 7.75 -7.11 6.43
CA ASN A 102 6.74 -7.67 7.31
C ASN A 102 5.70 -8.45 6.52
N THR A 103 4.92 -9.23 7.24
CA THR A 103 3.84 -10.05 6.69
C THR A 103 2.52 -9.67 7.35
N PHE A 104 1.47 -9.55 6.55
CA PHE A 104 0.09 -9.50 7.05
C PHE A 104 -0.79 -10.50 6.30
N TRP A 105 -1.96 -10.79 6.84
CA TRP A 105 -2.99 -11.61 6.22
C TRP A 105 -4.25 -10.79 6.04
N GLY A 106 -4.92 -10.96 4.92
CA GLY A 106 -6.16 -10.22 4.66
C GLY A 106 -6.97 -10.79 3.50
N VAL A 107 -8.27 -10.54 3.54
CA VAL A 107 -9.15 -10.76 2.39
C VAL A 107 -8.85 -9.69 1.36
N PHE A 108 -8.50 -10.09 0.14
CA PHE A 108 -8.31 -9.17 -0.97
C PHE A 108 -9.65 -8.63 -1.43
N GLU A 109 -9.83 -7.32 -1.37
CA GLU A 109 -11.14 -6.70 -1.57
C GLU A 109 -11.21 -5.74 -2.74
N LYS A 110 -10.13 -5.00 -3.01
CA LYS A 110 -10.25 -3.93 -4.00
C LYS A 110 -8.93 -3.59 -4.67
N ILE A 111 -9.04 -3.23 -5.95
CA ILE A 111 -7.97 -2.74 -6.81
C ILE A 111 -8.24 -1.27 -7.14
N GLU A 112 -7.27 -0.42 -6.91
CA GLU A 112 -7.24 0.94 -7.41
C GLU A 112 -6.15 1.06 -8.46
N SER A 113 -6.51 1.43 -9.67
CA SER A 113 -5.57 1.71 -10.75
C SER A 113 -5.04 3.13 -10.60
N TYR A 114 -3.73 3.33 -10.58
CA TYR A 114 -3.09 4.62 -10.46
C TYR A 114 -2.05 4.82 -11.56
N GLY A 115 -2.50 5.22 -12.74
CA GLY A 115 -1.63 5.35 -13.91
C GLY A 115 -1.04 4.00 -14.34
N TYR A 116 0.25 3.80 -14.07
CA TYR A 116 0.97 2.57 -14.40
C TYR A 116 1.12 1.61 -13.23
N SER A 117 0.54 1.92 -12.09
CA SER A 117 0.62 1.11 -10.88
C SER A 117 -0.75 0.85 -10.30
N TYR A 118 -0.79 -0.08 -9.36
CA TYR A 118 -2.00 -0.46 -8.64
C TYR A 118 -1.78 -0.29 -7.13
N ASN A 119 -2.83 0.15 -6.45
CA ASN A 119 -2.95 -0.01 -5.01
C ASN A 119 -3.96 -1.12 -4.73
N LEU A 120 -3.58 -2.05 -3.88
CA LEU A 120 -4.39 -3.20 -3.52
C LEU A 120 -4.81 -3.06 -2.07
N TYR A 121 -6.08 -3.32 -1.79
CA TYR A 121 -6.65 -3.18 -0.45
C TYR A 121 -7.11 -4.53 0.08
N PHE A 122 -6.73 -4.81 1.32
CA PHE A 122 -7.01 -6.04 2.03
C PHE A 122 -7.69 -5.73 3.36
N MET A 123 -8.52 -6.65 3.84
CA MET A 123 -9.22 -6.52 5.12
C MET A 123 -8.94 -7.71 6.03
N ASP A 124 -8.65 -7.41 7.29
CA ASP A 124 -8.68 -8.38 8.39
C ASP A 124 -9.69 -7.88 9.43
N SER A 125 -10.86 -8.45 9.47
CA SER A 125 -12.03 -7.89 10.15
C SER A 125 -12.35 -6.50 9.61
N SER A 126 -12.45 -5.47 10.45
CA SER A 126 -12.64 -4.07 10.07
C SER A 126 -11.32 -3.33 9.79
N ILE A 127 -10.19 -4.00 9.88
CA ILE A 127 -8.86 -3.40 9.74
C ILE A 127 -8.39 -3.50 8.31
N GLY A 128 -8.05 -2.34 7.71
CA GLY A 128 -7.57 -2.26 6.34
C GLY A 128 -6.06 -2.24 6.24
N TYR A 129 -5.54 -2.91 5.21
CA TYR A 129 -4.15 -2.87 4.79
C TYR A 129 -4.07 -2.45 3.33
N ARG A 130 -2.97 -1.79 2.95
CA ARG A 130 -2.72 -1.38 1.58
C ARG A 130 -1.36 -1.88 1.11
N VAL A 131 -1.34 -2.48 -0.08
CA VAL A 131 -0.12 -2.63 -0.88
C VAL A 131 -0.13 -1.55 -1.94
N LYS A 132 0.88 -0.67 -1.95
CA LYS A 132 0.96 0.46 -2.87
C LYS A 132 2.00 0.26 -3.96
N ASN A 133 1.78 0.88 -5.12
CA ASN A 133 2.73 0.91 -6.23
C ASN A 133 3.09 -0.49 -6.76
N VAL A 134 2.12 -1.37 -6.94
CA VAL A 134 2.32 -2.64 -7.64
C VAL A 134 2.33 -2.37 -9.15
N TYR A 135 3.45 -2.63 -9.82
CA TYR A 135 3.60 -2.36 -11.26
C TYR A 135 3.32 -3.58 -12.15
N ASN A 136 3.32 -4.78 -11.59
CA ASN A 136 3.11 -6.02 -12.33
C ASN A 136 1.61 -6.28 -12.50
N SER A 137 1.07 -5.97 -13.68
CA SER A 137 -0.34 -6.19 -14.01
C SER A 137 -0.73 -7.66 -14.03
N ASP A 138 0.17 -8.55 -14.45
CA ASP A 138 -0.12 -9.99 -14.51
C ASP A 138 -0.27 -10.57 -13.11
N LEU A 139 0.59 -10.12 -12.18
CA LEU A 139 0.47 -10.44 -10.76
C LEU A 139 -0.88 -9.95 -10.19
N VAL A 140 -1.24 -8.69 -10.45
CA VAL A 140 -2.52 -8.13 -9.98
C VAL A 140 -3.72 -8.89 -10.54
N ASN A 141 -3.67 -9.24 -11.83
CA ASN A 141 -4.73 -9.98 -12.50
C ASN A 141 -4.83 -11.45 -12.05
N SER A 142 -3.79 -12.00 -11.43
CA SER A 142 -3.80 -13.35 -10.86
C SER A 142 -4.46 -13.41 -9.48
N LEU A 143 -4.68 -12.26 -8.83
CA LEU A 143 -5.31 -12.22 -7.52
C LEU A 143 -6.83 -12.26 -7.64
N GLU A 144 -7.47 -13.04 -6.78
CA GLU A 144 -8.93 -13.21 -6.73
C GLU A 144 -9.54 -12.41 -5.58
N ILE A 145 -10.46 -11.49 -5.90
CA ILE A 145 -11.21 -10.73 -4.88
C ILE A 145 -12.02 -11.70 -4.01
N GLY A 146 -12.06 -11.42 -2.71
CA GLY A 146 -12.74 -12.24 -1.71
C GLY A 146 -11.89 -13.40 -1.16
N LYS A 147 -10.68 -13.62 -1.68
CA LYS A 147 -9.75 -14.64 -1.17
C LYS A 147 -8.81 -14.09 -0.13
N VAL A 148 -8.37 -14.94 0.78
CA VAL A 148 -7.38 -14.59 1.80
C VAL A 148 -5.97 -14.80 1.26
N TYR A 149 -5.14 -13.79 1.43
CA TYR A 149 -3.73 -13.85 1.06
C TYR A 149 -2.84 -13.57 2.29
N GLU A 150 -1.72 -14.27 2.35
CA GLU A 150 -0.54 -13.85 3.05
C GLU A 150 0.23 -12.88 2.14
N VAL A 151 0.51 -11.70 2.66
CA VAL A 151 1.20 -10.64 1.91
C VAL A 151 2.47 -10.28 2.65
N THR A 152 3.62 -10.48 2.01
CA THR A 152 4.95 -10.17 2.56
C THR A 152 5.64 -9.15 1.70
N GLY A 153 6.20 -8.11 2.30
CA GLY A 153 6.95 -7.07 1.59
C GLY A 153 7.41 -5.96 2.54
N ASP A 154 8.20 -5.03 2.00
CA ASP A 154 8.72 -3.90 2.76
C ASP A 154 7.59 -2.93 3.17
N VAL A 155 7.61 -2.54 4.43
CA VAL A 155 6.64 -1.60 4.99
C VAL A 155 7.16 -0.17 4.84
N ASP A 156 6.37 0.69 4.21
CA ASP A 156 6.66 2.12 4.04
C ASP A 156 5.77 2.94 4.99
N THR A 157 6.39 3.62 5.92
CA THR A 157 5.74 4.46 6.94
C THR A 157 5.78 5.95 6.59
N SER A 158 6.44 6.33 5.49
CA SER A 158 6.87 7.73 5.21
C SER A 158 5.75 8.70 4.83
N VAL A 159 4.60 8.23 4.34
CA VAL A 159 3.62 9.11 3.67
C VAL A 159 2.19 9.09 4.23
N SER A 160 1.88 8.25 5.20
CA SER A 160 0.52 8.15 5.74
C SER A 160 0.52 7.87 7.24
N SER A 161 -0.62 8.13 7.91
CA SER A 161 -0.79 7.78 9.33
C SER A 161 -0.71 6.28 9.59
N ASN A 162 -1.03 5.47 8.57
CA ASN A 162 -0.90 4.01 8.61
C ASN A 162 0.16 3.54 7.61
N PRO A 163 1.02 2.59 7.99
CA PRO A 163 1.98 1.96 7.10
C PRO A 163 1.31 1.31 5.89
N SER A 164 2.05 1.19 4.80
CA SER A 164 1.64 0.46 3.59
C SER A 164 2.76 -0.46 3.17
N THR A 165 2.43 -1.67 2.73
CA THR A 165 3.42 -2.53 2.08
C THR A 165 3.78 -1.95 0.71
N SER A 166 5.07 -1.89 0.38
CA SER A 166 5.57 -1.43 -0.91
C SER A 166 5.48 -2.55 -1.94
N GLY A 167 4.87 -2.26 -3.09
CA GLY A 167 4.83 -3.16 -4.25
C GLY A 167 5.87 -2.82 -5.32
N LYS A 168 6.85 -1.97 -4.99
CA LYS A 168 7.94 -1.63 -5.91
C LYS A 168 8.85 -2.84 -6.12
N GLU A 169 9.42 -2.92 -7.32
CA GLU A 169 10.53 -3.83 -7.68
C GLU A 169 10.23 -5.33 -7.56
N ASN A 170 8.96 -5.75 -7.59
CA ASN A 170 8.53 -7.15 -7.41
C ASN A 170 8.88 -7.78 -6.05
N ASP A 171 9.18 -6.97 -5.03
CA ASP A 171 9.55 -7.47 -3.71
C ASP A 171 8.36 -7.90 -2.85
N VAL A 172 7.14 -7.61 -3.30
CA VAL A 172 5.93 -8.06 -2.62
C VAL A 172 5.54 -9.47 -3.08
N ILE A 173 5.31 -10.34 -2.11
CA ILE A 173 4.91 -11.74 -2.34
C ILE A 173 3.47 -11.90 -1.86
N PHE A 174 2.63 -12.47 -2.73
CA PHE A 174 1.25 -12.85 -2.39
C PHE A 174 1.16 -14.38 -2.43
N ARG A 175 0.70 -14.97 -1.34
CA ARG A 175 0.43 -16.40 -1.24
C ARG A 175 -1.03 -16.61 -0.88
N LEU A 176 -1.76 -17.34 -1.71
CA LEU A 176 -3.14 -17.73 -1.40
C LEU A 176 -3.15 -18.62 -0.16
N VAL A 177 -4.01 -18.29 0.80
CA VAL A 177 -4.23 -19.10 2.01
C VAL A 177 -5.49 -19.93 1.80
N GLU A 178 -5.32 -21.20 1.51
CA GLU A 178 -6.44 -22.12 1.36
C GLU A 178 -7.26 -22.21 2.65
N ASN A 179 -8.59 -22.10 2.56
CA ASN A 179 -9.52 -22.05 3.69
C ASN A 179 -9.24 -20.91 4.69
N GLY A 180 -8.54 -19.84 4.24
CA GLY A 180 -8.17 -18.69 5.07
C GLY A 180 -9.38 -17.96 5.67
N GLU A 181 -10.55 -18.02 5.00
CA GLU A 181 -11.81 -17.43 5.46
C GLU A 181 -12.30 -17.97 6.80
N SER A 182 -11.80 -19.12 7.24
CA SER A 182 -12.04 -19.66 8.58
C SER A 182 -11.39 -18.84 9.69
N LYS A 183 -10.32 -18.08 9.38
CA LYS A 183 -9.57 -17.25 10.34
C LYS A 183 -9.62 -15.76 10.03
N ILE A 184 -9.68 -15.40 8.76
CA ILE A 184 -9.68 -14.01 8.28
C ILE A 184 -10.99 -13.73 7.55
N GLN A 185 -11.71 -12.71 7.99
CA GLN A 185 -12.96 -12.26 7.37
C GLN A 185 -12.91 -10.76 7.14
N SER A 186 -13.46 -10.32 6.02
CA SER A 186 -13.69 -8.90 5.77
C SER A 186 -14.99 -8.44 6.40
N LYS A 187 -14.93 -7.32 7.12
CA LYS A 187 -16.10 -6.67 7.75
C LYS A 187 -16.03 -5.17 7.51
N PRO A 188 -16.46 -4.67 6.34
CA PRO A 188 -16.48 -3.25 6.06
C PRO A 188 -17.21 -2.43 7.14
N ILE A 189 -16.70 -1.24 7.43
CA ILE A 189 -17.22 -0.37 8.49
C ILE A 189 -18.51 0.31 8.02
N ASN A 190 -19.58 0.18 8.79
CA ASN A 190 -20.82 0.92 8.55
C ASN A 190 -20.72 2.31 9.20
N LEU A 191 -20.57 3.35 8.38
CA LEU A 191 -20.44 4.74 8.83
C LEU A 191 -21.73 5.31 9.41
N GLY A 192 -22.88 4.69 9.14
CA GLY A 192 -24.14 5.05 9.78
C GLY A 192 -24.19 4.69 11.26
N ASN A 193 -23.34 3.76 11.72
CA ASN A 193 -23.36 3.23 13.09
C ASN A 193 -22.04 3.38 13.83
N THR A 194 -20.95 3.71 13.14
CA THR A 194 -19.59 3.66 13.70
C THR A 194 -18.86 4.95 13.35
N SER A 195 -18.28 5.61 14.35
CA SER A 195 -17.31 6.67 14.12
C SER A 195 -15.96 6.10 13.75
N VAL A 196 -15.31 6.70 12.76
CA VAL A 196 -13.98 6.30 12.28
C VAL A 196 -12.92 7.31 12.67
N THR A 197 -11.70 6.86 12.76
CA THR A 197 -10.51 7.64 13.09
C THR A 197 -9.43 7.45 12.02
N ASN A 198 -8.32 8.16 12.12
CA ASN A 198 -7.20 7.96 11.19
C ASN A 198 -6.58 6.55 11.30
N SER A 199 -6.80 5.83 12.40
CA SER A 199 -6.36 4.43 12.52
C SER A 199 -7.13 3.46 11.61
N ASP A 200 -8.32 3.86 11.15
CA ASP A 200 -9.15 3.07 10.23
C ASP A 200 -8.78 3.29 8.75
N GLN A 201 -7.74 4.06 8.48
CA GLN A 201 -7.23 4.30 7.13
C GLN A 201 -6.95 2.98 6.41
N PHE A 202 -7.33 2.91 5.14
CA PHE A 202 -7.32 1.75 4.24
C PHE A 202 -8.41 0.71 4.49
N SER A 203 -9.20 0.83 5.56
CA SER A 203 -10.37 -0.01 5.76
C SER A 203 -11.45 0.32 4.72
N LEU A 204 -12.22 -0.69 4.35
CA LEU A 204 -13.41 -0.49 3.56
C LEU A 204 -14.56 0.00 4.44
N ALA A 205 -15.35 0.90 3.89
CA ALA A 205 -16.50 1.47 4.56
C ALA A 205 -17.69 1.61 3.62
N TYR A 206 -18.90 1.64 4.20
CA TYR A 206 -20.15 1.86 3.49
C TYR A 206 -21.12 2.65 4.34
N PHE A 207 -22.15 3.19 3.71
CA PHE A 207 -23.35 3.72 4.37
C PHE A 207 -24.58 3.55 3.46
N ASP A 208 -25.74 3.35 4.06
CA ASP A 208 -26.98 3.17 3.30
C ASP A 208 -27.61 4.50 2.90
N THR A 209 -27.42 5.55 3.70
CA THR A 209 -27.93 6.89 3.40
C THR A 209 -26.98 7.95 3.92
N GLY A 210 -26.64 8.88 3.05
CA GLY A 210 -25.93 10.10 3.38
C GLY A 210 -26.51 11.27 2.56
N VAL A 211 -26.38 12.47 3.07
CA VAL A 211 -26.89 13.69 2.40
C VAL A 211 -25.71 14.54 1.94
N ILE A 212 -25.70 14.92 0.68
CA ILE A 212 -24.66 15.81 0.14
C ILE A 212 -24.79 17.18 0.79
N LYS A 213 -23.77 17.59 1.52
CA LYS A 213 -23.66 18.86 2.22
C LYS A 213 -23.03 19.95 1.35
N THR A 214 -21.98 19.59 0.62
CA THR A 214 -21.30 20.48 -0.34
C THR A 214 -21.13 19.74 -1.67
N ALA A 215 -21.28 20.45 -2.77
CA ALA A 215 -21.07 19.94 -4.13
C ALA A 215 -19.67 20.30 -4.66
N GLY A 216 -19.27 19.73 -5.79
CA GLY A 216 -18.00 19.97 -6.49
C GLY A 216 -17.16 18.70 -6.61
N ASP A 217 -15.91 18.83 -7.04
CA ASP A 217 -14.99 17.71 -7.32
C ASP A 217 -14.70 16.83 -6.10
N LYS A 218 -14.87 17.38 -4.91
CA LYS A 218 -14.71 16.69 -3.62
C LYS A 218 -15.90 16.99 -2.74
N PRO A 219 -17.09 16.45 -3.06
CA PRO A 219 -18.30 16.74 -2.31
C PRO A 219 -18.18 16.22 -0.88
N THR A 220 -18.80 16.93 0.05
CA THR A 220 -18.94 16.45 1.43
C THR A 220 -20.29 15.79 1.58
N VAL A 221 -20.33 14.61 2.15
CA VAL A 221 -21.53 13.88 2.53
C VAL A 221 -21.65 13.84 4.05
N THR A 222 -22.83 14.11 4.58
CA THR A 222 -23.14 13.95 6.00
C THR A 222 -23.82 12.60 6.21
N VAL A 223 -23.23 11.76 7.07
CA VAL A 223 -23.76 10.46 7.47
C VAL A 223 -23.82 10.43 9.00
N ASN A 224 -25.01 10.23 9.57
CA ASN A 224 -25.20 10.21 11.02
C ASN A 224 -24.55 11.41 11.76
N ASN A 225 -24.75 12.63 11.23
CA ASN A 225 -24.17 13.90 11.72
C ASN A 225 -22.64 13.99 11.66
N VAL A 226 -21.95 13.10 10.95
CA VAL A 226 -20.53 13.17 10.67
C VAL A 226 -20.32 13.51 9.21
N ASP A 227 -19.43 14.46 8.94
CA ASP A 227 -19.10 14.88 7.59
C ASP A 227 -17.90 14.10 7.05
N TYR A 228 -18.06 13.53 5.86
CA TYR A 228 -17.00 12.82 5.12
C TYR A 228 -16.79 13.49 3.76
N ILE A 229 -15.54 13.58 3.33
CA ILE A 229 -15.18 14.11 2.01
C ILE A 229 -15.04 12.95 1.03
N LEU A 230 -15.88 12.92 -0.01
CA LEU A 230 -15.75 11.94 -1.08
C LEU A 230 -14.64 12.38 -2.05
N THR A 231 -13.76 11.46 -2.40
CA THR A 231 -12.65 11.71 -3.34
C THR A 231 -12.59 10.58 -4.35
N SER A 232 -12.12 10.87 -5.57
CA SER A 232 -11.72 9.85 -6.53
C SER A 232 -10.22 9.58 -6.42
N SER A 233 -9.76 8.47 -6.97
CA SER A 233 -8.33 8.23 -7.19
C SER A 233 -7.83 9.00 -8.42
N GLY A 234 -6.53 9.15 -8.63
CA GLY A 234 -5.93 9.96 -9.68
C GLY A 234 -5.37 9.18 -10.88
N GLY A 235 -5.88 9.39 -12.09
CA GLY A 235 -5.14 9.13 -13.33
C GLY A 235 -5.60 8.01 -14.27
N THR A 236 -6.80 7.44 -14.11
CA THR A 236 -7.36 6.42 -15.02
C THR A 236 -8.68 6.87 -15.67
N THR A 237 -9.14 6.14 -16.68
CA THR A 237 -10.45 6.40 -17.31
C THR A 237 -11.60 6.23 -16.31
N GLU A 238 -11.51 5.22 -15.45
CA GLU A 238 -12.52 4.97 -14.42
C GLU A 238 -12.56 6.09 -13.38
N GLU A 239 -11.41 6.59 -12.98
CA GLU A 239 -11.32 7.78 -12.13
C GLU A 239 -11.98 9.00 -12.73
N SER A 240 -11.75 9.27 -14.02
CA SER A 240 -12.42 10.38 -14.69
C SER A 240 -13.93 10.22 -14.64
N SER A 241 -14.43 8.97 -14.73
CA SER A 241 -15.86 8.66 -14.61
C SER A 241 -16.37 8.87 -13.17
N VAL A 242 -15.60 8.44 -12.17
CA VAL A 242 -15.91 8.67 -10.75
C VAL A 242 -15.90 10.16 -10.44
N LEU A 243 -14.87 10.90 -10.88
CA LEU A 243 -14.79 12.35 -10.69
C LEU A 243 -15.98 13.06 -11.32
N SER A 244 -16.38 12.67 -12.53
CA SER A 244 -17.57 13.22 -13.21
C SER A 244 -18.84 12.94 -12.41
N LEU A 245 -19.00 11.73 -11.87
CA LEU A 245 -20.12 11.38 -11.02
C LEU A 245 -20.13 12.22 -9.74
N LEU A 246 -19.01 12.30 -9.02
CA LEU A 246 -18.91 13.09 -7.79
C LEU A 246 -19.19 14.56 -8.04
N SER A 247 -18.69 15.14 -9.14
CA SER A 247 -18.92 16.54 -9.52
C SER A 247 -20.37 16.83 -9.92
N SER A 248 -21.12 15.80 -10.31
CA SER A 248 -22.56 15.93 -10.65
C SER A 248 -23.49 15.92 -9.45
N LEU A 249 -22.98 15.54 -8.26
CA LEU A 249 -23.78 15.48 -7.03
C LEU A 249 -24.20 16.91 -6.60
N THR A 250 -25.43 17.04 -6.13
CA THR A 250 -25.99 18.33 -5.72
C THR A 250 -26.29 18.37 -4.22
N VAL A 251 -26.24 19.57 -3.64
CA VAL A 251 -26.52 19.75 -2.21
C VAL A 251 -27.95 19.31 -1.89
N GLY A 252 -28.11 18.57 -0.83
CA GLY A 252 -29.40 18.01 -0.39
C GLY A 252 -29.75 16.65 -1.02
N GLN A 253 -28.96 16.18 -1.99
CA GLN A 253 -29.16 14.88 -2.63
C GLN A 253 -28.83 13.74 -1.69
N ASN A 254 -29.66 12.70 -1.67
CA ASN A 254 -29.36 11.47 -0.94
C ASN A 254 -28.46 10.57 -1.77
N VAL A 255 -27.49 9.98 -1.12
CA VAL A 255 -26.56 9.02 -1.73
C VAL A 255 -26.35 7.81 -0.82
N LYS A 256 -26.06 6.67 -1.44
CA LYS A 256 -25.63 5.44 -0.78
C LYS A 256 -24.22 5.12 -1.24
N LEU A 257 -23.35 4.80 -0.30
CA LEU A 257 -22.02 4.26 -0.58
C LEU A 257 -22.05 2.77 -0.35
N LYS A 258 -21.85 1.98 -1.40
CA LYS A 258 -21.77 0.52 -1.30
C LYS A 258 -20.41 0.07 -0.78
N GLN A 259 -19.36 0.75 -1.25
CA GLN A 259 -17.99 0.47 -0.82
C GLN A 259 -17.07 1.65 -1.12
N GLY A 260 -16.35 2.12 -0.14
CA GLY A 260 -15.29 3.13 -0.28
C GLY A 260 -14.10 2.77 0.59
N VAL A 261 -12.95 3.31 0.28
CA VAL A 261 -11.73 3.13 1.07
C VAL A 261 -11.54 4.36 1.97
N LEU A 262 -11.46 4.13 3.26
CA LEU A 262 -11.17 5.21 4.21
C LEU A 262 -9.75 5.73 4.00
N ASP A 263 -9.63 7.05 3.94
CA ASP A 263 -8.36 7.75 3.96
C ASP A 263 -8.31 8.67 5.18
N LYS A 264 -7.14 9.25 5.45
CA LYS A 264 -6.97 10.18 6.57
C LYS A 264 -7.90 11.39 6.46
N ASP A 265 -8.13 12.04 7.59
CA ASP A 265 -8.87 13.31 7.69
C ASP A 265 -10.33 13.23 7.22
N GLY A 266 -11.00 12.10 7.50
CA GLY A 266 -12.41 11.91 7.16
C GLY A 266 -12.69 11.80 5.65
N LYS A 267 -11.68 11.44 4.86
CA LYS A 267 -11.84 11.21 3.42
C LYS A 267 -12.25 9.79 3.14
N ILE A 268 -13.11 9.63 2.15
CA ILE A 268 -13.51 8.34 1.60
C ILE A 268 -13.17 8.35 0.11
N LYS A 269 -12.31 7.43 -0.30
CA LYS A 269 -11.97 7.25 -1.69
C LYS A 269 -13.00 6.35 -2.36
N VAL A 270 -13.68 6.86 -3.38
CA VAL A 270 -14.56 6.12 -4.28
C VAL A 270 -13.70 5.66 -5.47
N ILE A 271 -13.65 4.38 -5.73
CA ILE A 271 -12.76 3.79 -6.75
C ILE A 271 -13.53 3.49 -8.04
N SER A 272 -14.77 3.03 -7.94
CA SER A 272 -15.63 2.74 -9.09
C SER A 272 -16.94 3.53 -9.03
N VAL A 273 -17.51 3.85 -10.19
CA VAL A 273 -18.84 4.48 -10.29
C VAL A 273 -19.95 3.60 -9.69
N THR A 274 -19.71 2.29 -9.60
CA THR A 274 -20.65 1.36 -8.99
C THR A 274 -20.62 1.36 -7.47
N ASP A 275 -19.61 2.01 -6.87
CA ASP A 275 -19.44 2.09 -5.41
C ASP A 275 -20.41 3.05 -4.74
N ILE A 276 -20.92 4.03 -5.47
CA ILE A 276 -21.84 5.04 -4.97
C ILE A 276 -23.07 5.15 -5.89
N GLU A 277 -24.22 5.37 -5.31
CA GLU A 277 -25.47 5.59 -6.06
C GLU A 277 -26.27 6.75 -5.47
N VAL A 278 -27.00 7.44 -6.33
CA VAL A 278 -27.99 8.44 -5.94
C VAL A 278 -29.27 7.71 -5.55
N VAL A 279 -29.81 8.06 -4.40
CA VAL A 279 -31.06 7.49 -3.87
C VAL A 279 -32.15 8.56 -4.01
N GLU A 280 -33.28 8.20 -4.64
CA GLU A 280 -34.45 9.09 -4.79
C GLU A 280 -35.24 9.22 -3.49
#